data_d5127ff2ba0bae0f966e864ab99a23b1
#
_entry.id   d5127ff2ba0bae0f966e864ab99a23b1
#
_cell.length_a   1.000
_cell.length_b   1.000
_cell.length_c   1.000
_cell.angle_alpha   90.00
_cell.angle_beta   90.00
_cell.angle_gamma   90.00
#
_symmetry.space_group_name_H-M   'P 1'
#
loop_
_entity.id
_entity.type
_entity.pdbx_description
1 polymer ?
#
loop_
_entity_poly.entity_id
_entity_poly.type
_entity_poly.pdbx_seq_one_letter_code
_entity_poly.pdbx_strand_id
1 'polypeptide(L)'
;MAEKKPSPGQRLPAAERREQMLNAARIVFGERGYTGATTDAVAKAAGVSQAYIVRTFGSKENLFVETVSRAVDKTIEVFRTAAQGVESPQELIREMGHAYVKLVADRGILLTMMHLFTMGHHERFGQLARDEFMRIYRVLHHEIGMSPKATEKFLAKGMLINTVLGMRLTDVMKTDPDIQELLACIFTQEETESLAELAKLHTPLPPAARGRTSL
;
A
#
# COMPACT_ATOMS: atom_id res chain seq x y z
N MET A 1 -25.37 17.37 11.60
CA MET A 1 -25.40 18.10 10.32
C MET A 1 -25.35 17.06 9.22
N ALA A 2 -26.36 16.95 8.38
CA ALA A 2 -26.48 15.93 7.36
C ALA A 2 -25.55 16.26 6.17
N GLU A 3 -24.64 15.38 5.82
CA GLU A 3 -23.83 15.46 4.60
C GLU A 3 -24.75 15.39 3.36
N LYS A 4 -24.72 16.45 2.60
CA LYS A 4 -25.52 16.62 1.39
C LYS A 4 -24.91 15.74 0.28
N LYS A 5 -25.55 14.60 -0.04
CA LYS A 5 -25.20 13.81 -1.24
C LYS A 5 -25.23 14.72 -2.47
N PRO A 6 -24.17 14.67 -3.34
CA PRO A 6 -24.16 15.46 -4.56
C PRO A 6 -25.29 15.03 -5.50
N SER A 7 -25.95 16.00 -6.10
CA SER A 7 -27.04 15.81 -7.07
C SER A 7 -26.52 15.16 -8.36
N PRO A 8 -27.30 14.31 -9.05
CA PRO A 8 -26.91 13.72 -10.34
C PRO A 8 -26.77 14.83 -11.39
N GLY A 9 -25.52 15.15 -11.81
CA GLY A 9 -25.24 16.16 -12.83
C GLY A 9 -24.11 17.14 -12.49
N GLN A 10 -23.64 17.21 -11.28
CA GLN A 10 -22.54 18.11 -10.91
C GLN A 10 -21.20 17.50 -11.38
N ARG A 11 -20.58 18.12 -12.38
CA ARG A 11 -19.22 17.74 -12.84
C ARG A 11 -18.25 17.95 -11.67
N LEU A 12 -17.63 16.88 -11.19
CA LEU A 12 -16.57 16.98 -10.19
C LEU A 12 -15.44 17.90 -10.73
N PRO A 13 -14.85 18.73 -9.87
CA PRO A 13 -13.66 19.50 -10.22
C PRO A 13 -12.56 18.59 -10.81
N ALA A 14 -11.75 19.14 -11.72
CA ALA A 14 -10.71 18.35 -12.41
C ALA A 14 -9.74 17.66 -11.45
N ALA A 15 -9.38 18.32 -10.34
CA ALA A 15 -8.52 17.76 -9.28
C ALA A 15 -9.17 16.55 -8.60
N GLU A 16 -10.44 16.66 -8.20
CA GLU A 16 -11.16 15.55 -7.57
C GLU A 16 -11.33 14.36 -8.52
N ARG A 17 -11.56 14.64 -9.80
CA ARG A 17 -11.66 13.61 -10.84
C ARG A 17 -10.31 12.89 -11.02
N ARG A 18 -9.19 13.64 -10.98
CA ARG A 18 -7.86 13.07 -11.03
C ARG A 18 -7.58 12.15 -9.84
N GLU A 19 -7.95 12.56 -8.62
CA GLU A 19 -7.87 11.74 -7.43
C GLU A 19 -8.70 10.44 -7.54
N GLN A 20 -9.91 10.54 -8.05
CA GLN A 20 -10.76 9.37 -8.29
C GLN A 20 -10.08 8.37 -9.24
N MET A 21 -9.45 8.86 -10.31
CA MET A 21 -8.73 8.01 -11.25
C MET A 21 -7.48 7.37 -10.63
N LEU A 22 -6.70 8.11 -9.83
CA LEU A 22 -5.54 7.57 -9.12
C LEU A 22 -5.92 6.55 -8.06
N ASN A 23 -7.02 6.76 -7.33
CA ASN A 23 -7.55 5.77 -6.40
C ASN A 23 -7.98 4.48 -7.11
N ALA A 24 -8.64 4.57 -8.26
CA ALA A 24 -8.97 3.41 -9.08
C ALA A 24 -7.71 2.71 -9.62
N ALA A 25 -6.72 3.48 -10.08
CA ALA A 25 -5.45 2.97 -10.59
C ALA A 25 -4.70 2.18 -9.50
N ARG A 26 -4.67 2.70 -8.27
CA ARG A 26 -4.04 2.05 -7.11
C ARG A 26 -4.65 0.66 -6.84
N ILE A 27 -5.96 0.52 -6.93
CA ILE A 27 -6.63 -0.78 -6.76
C ILE A 27 -6.25 -1.72 -7.91
N VAL A 28 -6.37 -1.26 -9.15
CA VAL A 28 -6.12 -2.09 -10.34
C VAL A 28 -4.64 -2.51 -10.44
N PHE A 29 -3.69 -1.59 -10.19
CA PHE A 29 -2.26 -1.93 -10.17
C PHE A 29 -1.90 -2.83 -8.99
N GLY A 30 -2.49 -2.61 -7.83
CA GLY A 30 -2.29 -3.47 -6.66
C GLY A 30 -2.74 -4.92 -6.92
N GLU A 31 -3.91 -5.11 -7.52
CA GLU A 31 -4.46 -6.45 -7.78
C GLU A 31 -3.79 -7.18 -8.94
N ARG A 32 -3.41 -6.47 -10.01
CA ARG A 32 -2.99 -7.07 -11.29
C ARG A 32 -1.52 -6.87 -11.61
N GLY A 33 -0.81 -6.12 -10.80
CA GLY A 33 0.54 -5.64 -11.11
C GLY A 33 0.58 -4.71 -12.31
N TYR A 34 1.76 -4.17 -12.60
CA TYR A 34 1.93 -3.29 -13.76
C TYR A 34 1.59 -4.00 -15.08
N THR A 35 2.07 -5.23 -15.28
CA THR A 35 1.89 -5.95 -16.55
C THR A 35 0.42 -6.30 -16.81
N GLY A 36 -0.29 -6.80 -15.80
CA GLY A 36 -1.69 -7.24 -15.93
C GLY A 36 -2.73 -6.11 -15.90
N ALA A 37 -2.36 -4.91 -15.44
CA ALA A 37 -3.25 -3.76 -15.43
C ALA A 37 -3.35 -3.12 -16.81
N THR A 38 -4.52 -2.56 -17.15
CA THR A 38 -4.76 -1.79 -18.38
C THR A 38 -5.43 -0.46 -18.07
N THR A 39 -5.24 0.54 -18.92
CA THR A 39 -5.94 1.83 -18.80
C THR A 39 -7.46 1.69 -18.91
N ASP A 40 -7.95 0.68 -19.65
CA ASP A 40 -9.38 0.34 -19.73
C ASP A 40 -9.90 -0.19 -18.38
N ALA A 41 -9.15 -1.09 -17.72
CA ALA A 41 -9.54 -1.58 -16.40
C ALA A 41 -9.59 -0.45 -15.36
N VAL A 42 -8.62 0.48 -15.40
CA VAL A 42 -8.63 1.67 -14.52
C VAL A 42 -9.81 2.58 -14.85
N ALA A 43 -10.10 2.80 -16.13
CA ALA A 43 -11.24 3.61 -16.56
C ALA A 43 -12.57 3.04 -16.05
N LYS A 44 -12.77 1.73 -16.17
CA LYS A 44 -13.95 1.03 -15.64
C LYS A 44 -14.06 1.19 -14.13
N ALA A 45 -12.97 0.99 -13.40
CA ALA A 45 -12.94 1.15 -11.95
C ALA A 45 -13.20 2.60 -11.50
N ALA A 46 -12.75 3.58 -12.28
CA ALA A 46 -12.95 5.01 -12.02
C ALA A 46 -14.30 5.55 -12.52
N GLY A 47 -15.09 4.76 -13.25
CA GLY A 47 -16.35 5.23 -13.84
C GLY A 47 -16.17 6.30 -14.92
N VAL A 48 -15.07 6.24 -15.70
CA VAL A 48 -14.74 7.18 -16.79
C VAL A 48 -14.42 6.42 -18.07
N SER A 49 -14.29 7.15 -19.20
CA SER A 49 -13.82 6.53 -20.44
C SER A 49 -12.31 6.30 -20.44
N GLN A 50 -11.84 5.26 -21.15
CA GLN A 50 -10.41 5.02 -21.36
C GLN A 50 -9.71 6.22 -22.00
N ALA A 51 -10.36 6.86 -22.98
CA ALA A 51 -9.82 8.06 -23.61
C ALA A 51 -9.60 9.21 -22.63
N TYR A 52 -10.42 9.29 -21.57
CA TYR A 52 -10.23 10.28 -20.52
C TYR A 52 -8.99 9.98 -19.66
N ILE A 53 -8.75 8.71 -19.31
CA ILE A 53 -7.51 8.28 -18.63
C ILE A 53 -6.28 8.65 -19.48
N VAL A 54 -6.28 8.26 -20.76
CA VAL A 54 -5.14 8.53 -21.67
C VAL A 54 -4.92 10.03 -21.83
N ARG A 55 -5.97 10.82 -21.99
CA ARG A 55 -5.85 12.28 -22.07
C ARG A 55 -5.27 12.90 -20.81
N THR A 56 -5.60 12.35 -19.63
CA THR A 56 -5.20 12.92 -18.35
C THR A 56 -3.77 12.56 -17.95
N PHE A 57 -3.32 11.33 -18.24
CA PHE A 57 -2.02 10.80 -17.81
C PHE A 57 -1.05 10.55 -18.96
N GLY A 58 -1.51 10.59 -20.20
CA GLY A 58 -0.71 10.35 -21.41
C GLY A 58 -0.50 8.87 -21.69
N SER A 59 -0.01 8.10 -20.72
CA SER A 59 0.29 6.67 -20.89
C SER A 59 0.00 5.87 -19.63
N LYS A 60 -0.04 4.53 -19.75
CA LYS A 60 -0.13 3.61 -18.62
C LYS A 60 1.08 3.75 -17.69
N GLU A 61 2.26 3.96 -18.26
CA GLU A 61 3.51 4.16 -17.53
C GLU A 61 3.42 5.39 -16.63
N ASN A 62 3.00 6.53 -17.18
CA ASN A 62 2.87 7.77 -16.41
C ASN A 62 1.80 7.63 -15.32
N LEU A 63 0.68 6.97 -15.63
CA LEU A 63 -0.36 6.67 -14.65
C LEU A 63 0.20 5.80 -13.49
N PHE A 64 1.01 4.77 -13.81
CA PHE A 64 1.64 3.93 -12.81
C PHE A 64 2.63 4.71 -11.95
N VAL A 65 3.53 5.48 -12.57
CA VAL A 65 4.51 6.34 -11.86
C VAL A 65 3.78 7.25 -10.87
N GLU A 66 2.76 7.96 -11.31
CA GLU A 66 2.02 8.88 -10.44
C GLU A 66 1.27 8.14 -9.31
N THR A 67 0.71 6.97 -9.61
CA THR A 67 0.02 6.14 -8.62
C THR A 67 0.98 5.69 -7.52
N VAL A 68 2.19 5.25 -7.90
CA VAL A 68 3.22 4.82 -6.94
C VAL A 68 3.72 5.99 -6.11
N SER A 69 4.12 7.09 -6.77
CA SER A 69 4.63 8.27 -6.05
C SER A 69 3.60 8.78 -5.04
N ARG A 70 2.32 8.71 -5.38
CA ARG A 70 1.22 9.05 -4.46
C ARG A 70 1.13 8.11 -3.24
N ALA A 71 1.34 6.82 -3.44
CA ALA A 71 1.37 5.84 -2.35
C ALA A 71 2.55 6.10 -1.41
N VAL A 72 3.72 6.44 -1.96
CA VAL A 72 4.90 6.84 -1.18
C VAL A 72 4.69 8.16 -0.46
N ASP A 73 4.10 9.17 -1.12
CA ASP A 73 3.76 10.46 -0.49
C ASP A 73 2.89 10.24 0.74
N LYS A 74 1.84 9.43 0.60
CA LYS A 74 0.94 9.12 1.70
C LYS A 74 1.64 8.37 2.83
N THR A 75 2.57 7.47 2.52
CA THR A 75 3.38 6.77 3.52
C THR A 75 4.27 7.76 4.29
N ILE A 76 4.94 8.67 3.59
CA ILE A 76 5.78 9.71 4.21
C ILE A 76 4.95 10.64 5.09
N GLU A 77 3.79 11.07 4.62
CA GLU A 77 2.87 11.92 5.39
C GLU A 77 2.43 11.24 6.69
N VAL A 78 2.09 9.95 6.62
CA VAL A 78 1.73 9.16 7.81
C VAL A 78 2.89 9.10 8.80
N PHE A 79 4.13 8.90 8.34
CA PHE A 79 5.30 8.89 9.22
C PHE A 79 5.55 10.25 9.85
N ARG A 80 5.50 11.33 9.08
CA ARG A 80 5.66 12.70 9.60
C ARG A 80 4.61 13.02 10.66
N THR A 81 3.35 12.66 10.39
CA THR A 81 2.25 12.91 11.32
C THR A 81 2.40 12.12 12.61
N ALA A 82 2.75 10.84 12.51
CA ALA A 82 2.94 9.98 13.66
C ALA A 82 4.18 10.35 14.51
N ALA A 83 5.15 11.05 13.93
CA ALA A 83 6.36 11.51 14.63
C ALA A 83 6.16 12.86 15.36
N GLN A 84 5.07 13.60 15.10
CA GLN A 84 4.85 14.91 15.69
C GLN A 84 4.69 14.85 17.20
N GLY A 85 5.53 15.61 17.91
CA GLY A 85 5.45 15.75 19.37
C GLY A 85 5.92 14.51 20.15
N VAL A 86 6.52 13.52 19.48
CA VAL A 86 7.03 12.32 20.13
C VAL A 86 8.53 12.47 20.38
N GLU A 87 8.93 12.51 21.64
CA GLU A 87 10.34 12.68 22.04
C GLU A 87 11.06 11.34 22.31
N SER A 88 10.32 10.33 22.79
CA SER A 88 10.89 9.02 23.10
C SER A 88 11.15 8.20 21.83
N PRO A 89 12.39 7.73 21.58
CA PRO A 89 12.68 6.89 20.41
C PRO A 89 11.86 5.59 20.36
N GLN A 90 11.56 5.00 21.51
CA GLN A 90 10.74 3.77 21.57
C GLN A 90 9.30 4.06 21.21
N GLU A 91 8.75 5.15 21.71
CA GLU A 91 7.40 5.60 21.41
C GLU A 91 7.26 6.00 19.94
N LEU A 92 8.25 6.69 19.40
CA LEU A 92 8.33 7.07 17.99
C LEU A 92 8.19 5.84 17.07
N ILE A 93 8.98 4.79 17.32
CA ILE A 93 8.93 3.54 16.54
C ILE A 93 7.56 2.88 16.67
N ARG A 94 6.95 2.90 17.85
CA ARG A 94 5.62 2.32 18.11
C ARG A 94 4.54 3.07 17.35
N GLU A 95 4.46 4.39 17.51
CA GLU A 95 3.44 5.23 16.86
C GLU A 95 3.53 5.17 15.33
N MET A 96 4.75 5.28 14.80
CA MET A 96 4.96 5.16 13.35
C MET A 96 4.64 3.75 12.83
N GLY A 97 4.99 2.71 13.59
CA GLY A 97 4.65 1.34 13.25
C GLY A 97 3.14 1.12 13.20
N HIS A 98 2.42 1.56 14.23
CA HIS A 98 0.97 1.48 14.29
C HIS A 98 0.28 2.26 13.15
N ALA A 99 0.73 3.48 12.89
CA ALA A 99 0.23 4.29 11.78
C ALA A 99 0.49 3.62 10.41
N TYR A 100 1.66 2.97 10.26
CA TYR A 100 2.00 2.24 9.04
C TYR A 100 1.09 1.01 8.83
N VAL A 101 0.85 0.20 9.86
CA VAL A 101 -0.06 -0.96 9.77
C VAL A 101 -1.45 -0.52 9.31
N LYS A 102 -1.99 0.56 9.87
CA LYS A 102 -3.27 1.15 9.43
C LYS A 102 -3.26 1.57 7.97
N LEU A 103 -2.15 2.16 7.51
CA LEU A 103 -2.02 2.59 6.11
C LEU A 103 -2.00 1.40 5.15
N VAL A 104 -1.16 0.39 5.42
CA VAL A 104 -0.97 -0.74 4.51
C VAL A 104 -2.06 -1.82 4.61
N ALA A 105 -2.99 -1.69 5.55
CA ALA A 105 -4.27 -2.38 5.53
C ALA A 105 -5.05 -2.07 4.25
N ASP A 106 -4.84 -0.88 3.66
CA ASP A 106 -5.23 -0.60 2.28
C ASP A 106 -4.30 -1.36 1.30
N ARG A 107 -4.78 -2.51 0.85
CA ARG A 107 -4.04 -3.40 -0.06
C ARG A 107 -3.60 -2.72 -1.35
N GLY A 108 -4.34 -1.73 -1.82
CA GLY A 108 -3.96 -0.99 -3.02
C GLY A 108 -2.66 -0.22 -2.82
N ILE A 109 -2.46 0.43 -1.66
CA ILE A 109 -1.22 1.12 -1.31
C ILE A 109 -0.10 0.09 -1.16
N LEU A 110 -0.31 -0.92 -0.33
CA LEU A 110 0.65 -1.99 -0.06
C LEU A 110 1.19 -2.62 -1.34
N LEU A 111 0.29 -3.17 -2.15
CA LEU A 111 0.68 -3.97 -3.31
C LEU A 111 1.26 -3.11 -4.43
N THR A 112 0.78 -1.87 -4.62
CA THR A 112 1.35 -0.96 -5.61
C THR A 112 2.81 -0.62 -5.29
N MET A 113 3.15 -0.36 -4.02
CA MET A 113 4.53 -0.14 -3.60
C MET A 113 5.38 -1.41 -3.72
N MET A 114 4.85 -2.56 -3.30
CA MET A 114 5.56 -3.84 -3.42
C MET A 114 5.87 -4.19 -4.88
N HIS A 115 4.93 -3.98 -5.79
CA HIS A 115 5.17 -4.17 -7.22
C HIS A 115 6.31 -3.28 -7.72
N LEU A 116 6.35 -2.00 -7.35
CA LEU A 116 7.45 -1.13 -7.75
C LEU A 116 8.80 -1.65 -7.23
N PHE A 117 8.91 -2.00 -5.94
CA PHE A 117 10.19 -2.38 -5.33
C PHE A 117 10.76 -3.67 -5.93
N THR A 118 9.93 -4.53 -6.53
CA THR A 118 10.40 -5.73 -7.25
C THR A 118 10.83 -5.44 -8.69
N MET A 119 10.62 -4.21 -9.20
CA MET A 119 10.95 -3.83 -10.58
C MET A 119 12.34 -3.19 -10.73
N GLY A 120 13.27 -3.45 -9.82
CA GLY A 120 14.61 -2.87 -9.84
C GLY A 120 15.41 -3.13 -11.12
N HIS A 121 15.10 -4.20 -11.85
CA HIS A 121 15.68 -4.57 -13.15
C HIS A 121 15.01 -3.89 -14.35
N HIS A 122 13.82 -3.29 -14.16
CA HIS A 122 13.07 -2.67 -15.26
C HIS A 122 13.73 -1.35 -15.67
N GLU A 123 14.00 -1.18 -16.96
CA GLU A 123 14.73 -0.02 -17.50
C GLU A 123 14.14 1.32 -17.00
N ARG A 124 12.84 1.48 -17.10
CA ARG A 124 12.15 2.73 -16.72
C ARG A 124 11.84 2.82 -15.22
N PHE A 125 11.43 1.73 -14.58
CA PHE A 125 10.97 1.77 -13.19
C PHE A 125 12.04 1.44 -12.17
N GLY A 126 13.17 0.88 -12.59
CA GLY A 126 14.25 0.52 -11.67
C GLY A 126 14.85 1.73 -10.97
N GLN A 127 15.03 2.85 -11.68
CA GLN A 127 15.48 4.08 -11.07
C GLN A 127 14.41 4.64 -10.11
N LEU A 128 13.15 4.71 -10.54
CA LEU A 128 12.03 5.14 -9.67
C LEU A 128 11.94 4.30 -8.39
N ALA A 129 12.11 2.98 -8.49
CA ALA A 129 12.07 2.08 -7.32
C ALA A 129 13.15 2.46 -6.29
N ARG A 130 14.38 2.71 -6.76
CA ARG A 130 15.49 3.13 -5.89
C ARG A 130 15.24 4.52 -5.29
N ASP A 131 14.78 5.47 -6.10
CA ASP A 131 14.57 6.85 -5.67
C ASP A 131 13.47 6.94 -4.62
N GLU A 132 12.33 6.27 -4.83
CA GLU A 132 11.21 6.27 -3.90
C GLU A 132 11.53 5.53 -2.60
N PHE A 133 12.24 4.41 -2.65
CA PHE A 133 12.70 3.71 -1.45
C PHE A 133 13.67 4.58 -0.64
N MET A 134 14.66 5.19 -1.32
CA MET A 134 15.62 6.08 -0.66
C MET A 134 15.00 7.38 -0.18
N ARG A 135 13.91 7.83 -0.78
CA ARG A 135 13.13 8.97 -0.30
C ARG A 135 12.49 8.66 1.06
N ILE A 136 11.90 7.49 1.24
CA ILE A 136 11.41 7.02 2.54
C ILE A 136 12.56 6.97 3.56
N TYR A 137 13.70 6.36 3.20
CA TYR A 137 14.87 6.29 4.08
C TYR A 137 15.33 7.68 4.53
N ARG A 138 15.44 8.66 3.59
CA ARG A 138 15.89 10.01 3.91
C ARG A 138 14.95 10.74 4.86
N VAL A 139 13.65 10.57 4.71
CA VAL A 139 12.65 11.12 5.64
C VAL A 139 12.82 10.54 7.03
N LEU A 140 12.91 9.22 7.16
CA LEU A 140 13.10 8.56 8.46
C LEU A 140 14.40 8.98 9.13
N HIS A 141 15.50 9.03 8.38
CA HIS A 141 16.82 9.31 8.93
C HIS A 141 17.07 10.80 9.14
N HIS A 142 16.84 11.64 8.11
CA HIS A 142 17.27 13.05 8.13
C HIS A 142 16.18 14.00 8.65
N GLU A 143 14.90 13.74 8.36
CA GLU A 143 13.82 14.64 8.80
C GLU A 143 13.29 14.24 10.18
N ILE A 144 13.01 12.95 10.40
CA ILE A 144 12.49 12.44 11.68
C ILE A 144 13.61 12.22 12.70
N GLY A 145 14.85 12.06 12.24
CA GLY A 145 16.03 12.01 13.11
C GLY A 145 16.36 10.61 13.65
N MET A 146 15.84 9.55 13.04
CA MET A 146 16.20 8.18 13.44
C MET A 146 17.67 7.89 13.12
N SER A 147 18.37 7.18 14.02
CA SER A 147 19.72 6.72 13.72
C SER A 147 19.71 5.74 12.53
N PRO A 148 20.81 5.59 11.75
CA PRO A 148 20.87 4.65 10.63
C PRO A 148 20.45 3.22 11.02
N LYS A 149 20.86 2.76 12.23
CA LYS A 149 20.53 1.42 12.73
C LYS A 149 19.05 1.28 13.12
N ALA A 150 18.45 2.34 13.67
CA ALA A 150 17.02 2.35 13.96
C ALA A 150 16.19 2.37 12.67
N THR A 151 16.63 3.17 11.68
CA THR A 151 16.00 3.24 10.35
C THR A 151 16.05 1.89 9.64
N GLU A 152 17.19 1.21 9.64
CA GLU A 152 17.34 -0.13 9.05
C GLU A 152 16.38 -1.12 9.69
N LYS A 153 16.31 -1.19 11.04
CA LYS A 153 15.39 -2.08 11.75
C LYS A 153 13.92 -1.77 11.46
N PHE A 154 13.58 -0.48 11.40
CA PHE A 154 12.21 -0.04 11.11
C PHE A 154 11.79 -0.46 9.68
N LEU A 155 12.65 -0.22 8.70
CA LEU A 155 12.42 -0.64 7.31
C LEU A 155 12.35 -2.17 7.18
N ALA A 156 13.21 -2.93 7.87
CA ALA A 156 13.18 -4.38 7.86
C ALA A 156 11.86 -4.92 8.43
N LYS A 157 11.38 -4.36 9.55
CA LYS A 157 10.07 -4.71 10.11
C LYS A 157 8.93 -4.33 9.17
N GLY A 158 8.98 -3.16 8.55
CA GLY A 158 8.00 -2.72 7.55
C GLY A 158 7.93 -3.66 6.34
N MET A 159 9.08 -4.12 5.83
CA MET A 159 9.12 -5.10 4.74
C MET A 159 8.54 -6.46 5.14
N LEU A 160 8.77 -6.92 6.38
CA LEU A 160 8.15 -8.13 6.89
C LEU A 160 6.62 -7.98 6.98
N ILE A 161 6.13 -6.85 7.51
CA ILE A 161 4.69 -6.52 7.53
C ILE A 161 4.11 -6.57 6.12
N ASN A 162 4.77 -5.94 5.15
CA ASN A 162 4.32 -5.92 3.76
C ASN A 162 4.23 -7.33 3.17
N THR A 163 5.22 -8.17 3.45
CA THR A 163 5.26 -9.56 2.97
C THR A 163 4.12 -10.39 3.56
N VAL A 164 3.93 -10.31 4.87
CA VAL A 164 2.87 -11.03 5.60
C VAL A 164 1.48 -10.62 5.11
N LEU A 165 1.22 -9.32 4.98
CA LEU A 165 -0.06 -8.80 4.50
C LEU A 165 -0.23 -9.06 3.00
N GLY A 166 0.82 -8.97 2.20
CA GLY A 166 0.81 -9.28 0.77
C GLY A 166 0.42 -10.74 0.50
N MET A 167 0.98 -11.67 1.27
CA MET A 167 0.63 -13.10 1.24
C MET A 167 -0.72 -13.42 1.89
N ARG A 168 -1.38 -12.46 2.54
CA ARG A 168 -2.64 -12.66 3.26
C ARG A 168 -2.55 -13.71 4.39
N LEU A 169 -1.42 -13.76 5.11
CA LEU A 169 -1.26 -14.69 6.23
C LEU A 169 -2.28 -14.45 7.35
N THR A 170 -2.77 -13.22 7.49
CA THR A 170 -3.85 -12.86 8.42
C THR A 170 -5.16 -13.60 8.16
N ASP A 171 -5.44 -13.97 6.91
CA ASP A 171 -6.69 -14.64 6.53
C ASP A 171 -6.70 -16.12 6.96
N VAL A 172 -5.52 -16.71 7.12
CA VAL A 172 -5.32 -18.13 7.46
C VAL A 172 -4.72 -18.35 8.87
N MET A 173 -4.53 -17.29 9.66
CA MET A 173 -3.90 -17.35 10.99
C MET A 173 -4.56 -18.34 11.93
N LYS A 174 -5.87 -18.58 11.82
CA LYS A 174 -6.61 -19.52 12.68
C LYS A 174 -6.41 -21.00 12.34
N THR A 175 -5.80 -21.27 11.18
CA THR A 175 -5.63 -22.63 10.66
C THR A 175 -4.22 -23.17 10.85
N ASP A 176 -3.28 -22.31 11.26
CA ASP A 176 -1.86 -22.65 11.41
C ASP A 176 -1.27 -21.97 12.64
N PRO A 177 -0.87 -22.75 13.69
CA PRO A 177 -0.28 -22.20 14.91
C PRO A 177 1.02 -21.41 14.67
N ASP A 178 1.85 -21.83 13.72
CA ASP A 178 3.13 -21.15 13.45
C ASP A 178 2.87 -19.76 12.83
N ILE A 179 1.85 -19.65 11.99
CA ILE A 179 1.39 -18.35 11.47
C ILE A 179 0.89 -17.46 12.61
N GLN A 180 0.11 -18.01 13.52
CA GLN A 180 -0.40 -17.26 14.68
C GLN A 180 0.74 -16.75 15.55
N GLU A 181 1.73 -17.58 15.84
CA GLU A 181 2.92 -17.19 16.62
C GLU A 181 3.71 -16.09 15.91
N LEU A 182 3.98 -16.24 14.61
CA LEU A 182 4.67 -15.23 13.81
C LEU A 182 3.93 -13.89 13.84
N LEU A 183 2.61 -13.90 13.62
CA LEU A 183 1.80 -12.68 13.61
C LEU A 183 1.79 -11.99 14.98
N ALA A 184 1.76 -12.74 16.09
CA ALA A 184 1.85 -12.19 17.43
C ALA A 184 3.20 -11.51 17.74
N CYS A 185 4.29 -11.89 17.05
CA CYS A 185 5.57 -11.20 17.13
C CYS A 185 5.60 -9.89 16.31
N ILE A 186 4.77 -9.78 15.28
CA ILE A 186 4.77 -8.65 14.35
C ILE A 186 3.78 -7.58 14.78
N PHE A 187 2.56 -7.98 15.15
CA PHE A 187 1.43 -7.12 15.43
C PHE A 187 1.04 -7.14 16.92
N THR A 188 0.52 -6.02 17.39
CA THR A 188 -0.18 -5.98 18.67
C THR A 188 -1.51 -6.72 18.57
N GLN A 189 -2.13 -7.02 19.72
CA GLN A 189 -3.46 -7.66 19.73
C GLN A 189 -4.49 -6.78 19.01
N GLU A 190 -4.51 -5.46 19.26
CA GLU A 190 -5.42 -4.52 18.61
C GLU A 190 -5.24 -4.49 17.08
N GLU A 191 -3.99 -4.47 16.61
CA GLU A 191 -3.67 -4.51 15.17
C GLU A 191 -4.13 -5.84 14.56
N THR A 192 -3.90 -6.95 15.24
CA THR A 192 -4.33 -8.28 14.78
C THR A 192 -5.84 -8.38 14.64
N GLU A 193 -6.59 -7.88 15.63
CA GLU A 193 -8.05 -7.84 15.58
C GLU A 193 -8.56 -6.96 14.44
N SER A 194 -7.98 -5.76 14.28
CA SER A 194 -8.32 -4.84 13.19
C SER A 194 -8.05 -5.45 11.80
N LEU A 195 -6.90 -6.10 11.62
CA LEU A 195 -6.55 -6.78 10.36
C LEU A 195 -7.45 -7.98 10.09
N ALA A 196 -7.86 -8.72 11.12
CA ALA A 196 -8.80 -9.85 10.98
C ALA A 196 -10.20 -9.39 10.56
N GLU A 197 -10.67 -8.21 11.03
CA GLU A 197 -11.94 -7.64 10.54
C GLU A 197 -11.84 -7.20 9.08
N LEU A 198 -10.74 -6.56 8.69
CA LEU A 198 -10.50 -6.18 7.30
C LEU A 198 -10.39 -7.40 6.37
N ALA A 199 -9.80 -8.51 6.85
CA ALA A 199 -9.72 -9.75 6.10
C ALA A 199 -11.10 -10.32 5.71
N LYS A 200 -12.13 -10.11 6.54
CA LYS A 200 -13.51 -10.52 6.23
C LYS A 200 -14.12 -9.82 5.02
N LEU A 201 -13.61 -8.63 4.69
CA LEU A 201 -14.04 -7.84 3.54
C LEU A 201 -13.37 -8.27 2.23
N HIS A 202 -12.35 -9.12 2.32
CA HIS A 202 -11.63 -9.62 1.15
C HIS A 202 -12.38 -10.80 0.51
N THR A 203 -12.25 -10.93 -0.81
CA THR A 203 -12.65 -12.14 -1.51
C THR A 203 -11.94 -13.35 -0.89
N PRO A 204 -12.65 -14.43 -0.54
CA PRO A 204 -12.04 -15.63 0.02
C PRO A 204 -10.86 -16.13 -0.84
N LEU A 205 -9.81 -16.61 -0.18
CA LEU A 205 -8.72 -17.29 -0.88
C LEU A 205 -9.26 -18.52 -1.58
N PRO A 206 -8.82 -18.83 -2.82
CA PRO A 206 -9.14 -20.11 -3.45
C PRO A 206 -8.66 -21.24 -2.53
N PRO A 207 -9.41 -22.38 -2.48
CA PRO A 207 -8.97 -23.52 -1.69
C PRO A 207 -7.55 -23.91 -2.14
N ALA A 208 -6.68 -24.22 -1.16
CA ALA A 208 -5.33 -24.68 -1.45
C ALA A 208 -5.40 -25.85 -2.43
N ALA A 209 -4.76 -25.73 -3.58
CA ALA A 209 -4.59 -26.87 -4.47
C ALA A 209 -3.90 -27.96 -3.66
N ARG A 210 -4.60 -29.07 -3.37
CA ARG A 210 -3.99 -30.22 -2.71
C ARG A 210 -2.84 -30.66 -3.58
N GLY A 211 -1.62 -30.32 -3.17
CA GLY A 211 -0.42 -30.71 -3.87
C GLY A 211 -0.44 -32.23 -4.02
N ARG A 212 -0.44 -32.72 -5.24
CA ARG A 212 0.03 -34.07 -5.51
C ARG A 212 1.51 -34.06 -5.16
N THR A 213 1.82 -34.43 -3.92
CA THR A 213 3.15 -34.85 -3.55
C THR A 213 3.37 -36.21 -4.22
N SER A 214 3.89 -36.18 -5.43
CA SER A 214 4.55 -37.33 -6.05
C SER A 214 5.98 -36.92 -6.29
N LEU A 215 6.82 -37.26 -5.34
CA LEU A 215 8.25 -37.55 -5.54
C LEU A 215 8.40 -39.05 -5.69
#